data_8336c61ff952a785d3cd16e8f0da3b4d
#
_entry.id   8336c61ff952a785d3cd16e8f0da3b4d
#
_cell.length_a   1.000
_cell.length_b   1.000
_cell.length_c   1.000
_cell.angle_alpha   90.00
_cell.angle_beta   90.00
_cell.angle_gamma   90.00
#
_symmetry.space_group_name_H-M   'P 1'
#
loop_
_entity.id
_entity.type
_entity.pdbx_description
1 polymer ?
#
loop_
_entity_poly.entity_id
_entity_poly.type
_entity_poly.pdbx_seq_one_letter_code
_entity_poly.pdbx_strand_id
1 'polypeptide(L)'
;MFDAPSGADHLIKMRATAEWQTARAMPKSSERTKAFRDLRVRFRLSEYDFHADVAMHRKASGRGHLLGINECQKLASRAWISVERHLYNGGSPRFISSRRGLHSIEGKTNRTGIIWKADQQCVTVCKHVYRVRVDKRDDWLTRALQDPTDPTKPRKVKYCRIVREMRKGKERFLLQLVAEGTSPLKHAYAGKDLRMAIDPGLGSLTYATEDGTIAKVQIAPSADTDHRAIRRIQRAMERSRRATNPDNYEAVDVVRHGKKKKSFKVKSGRLQWRFSKRYESLRAELAEIFRLSAATRKREHGEVCNWLLGHAGHIIVEDNSYKAFQRGRFGKTIGRHAPAALYAQLASKAESAGLLVEVVSPKKLKPSQHNLLTDTFVKHELWERRVRLGNDDDDRWIDRDAAACLNLLYADLEKQTYAPERIREAVLAGVTAWLDAGVVVIQAREGITEREFGRFRRRGIPSLTVQGLRQQGFRGRSDSKSGATPRRKASTVSKPSHFSGEVV
;
A
#
# COMPACT_ATOMS: atom_id res chain seq x y z
N MET A 1 -22.89 -13.64 -18.45
CA MET A 1 -21.70 -13.73 -17.62
C MET A 1 -21.45 -15.19 -17.33
N PHE A 2 -20.24 -15.66 -17.38
CA PHE A 2 -19.91 -17.07 -17.34
C PHE A 2 -20.22 -17.64 -15.95
N ASP A 3 -21.31 -18.40 -15.81
CA ASP A 3 -21.55 -19.33 -14.70
C ASP A 3 -20.77 -20.63 -14.94
N ALA A 4 -19.46 -20.49 -15.15
CA ALA A 4 -18.59 -21.65 -15.13
C ALA A 4 -18.47 -22.13 -13.69
N PRO A 5 -18.53 -23.46 -13.43
CA PRO A 5 -18.04 -23.97 -12.16
C PRO A 5 -16.62 -23.44 -12.03
N SER A 6 -16.44 -22.54 -11.07
CA SER A 6 -15.15 -21.87 -10.95
C SER A 6 -14.17 -22.89 -10.38
N GLY A 7 -12.91 -22.78 -10.72
CA GLY A 7 -11.88 -23.63 -10.12
C GLY A 7 -11.85 -23.59 -8.57
N ALA A 8 -12.55 -22.63 -7.97
CA ALA A 8 -12.84 -22.60 -6.56
C ALA A 8 -13.81 -23.69 -6.14
N ASP A 9 -14.80 -24.05 -6.96
CA ASP A 9 -15.73 -25.17 -6.69
C ASP A 9 -14.98 -26.49 -6.74
N HIS A 10 -14.04 -26.65 -7.67
CA HIS A 10 -13.18 -27.84 -7.76
C HIS A 10 -12.32 -28.00 -6.51
N LEU A 11 -11.73 -26.90 -5.99
CA LEU A 11 -10.97 -26.90 -4.75
C LEU A 11 -11.86 -27.25 -3.53
N ILE A 12 -13.06 -26.69 -3.46
CA ILE A 12 -14.01 -26.95 -2.38
C ILE A 12 -14.44 -28.42 -2.41
N LYS A 13 -14.81 -28.94 -3.59
CA LYS A 13 -15.16 -30.34 -3.79
C LYS A 13 -14.05 -31.30 -3.39
N MET A 14 -12.81 -31.04 -3.84
CA MET A 14 -11.66 -31.85 -3.45
C MET A 14 -11.46 -31.88 -1.94
N ARG A 15 -11.56 -30.73 -1.28
CA ARG A 15 -11.38 -30.64 0.20
C ARG A 15 -12.48 -31.31 1.00
N ALA A 16 -13.64 -31.54 0.41
CA ALA A 16 -14.75 -32.24 1.03
C ALA A 16 -14.61 -33.77 0.96
N THR A 17 -13.60 -34.30 0.23
CA THR A 17 -13.41 -35.75 0.10
C THR A 17 -12.67 -36.34 1.30
N ALA A 18 -12.97 -37.59 1.60
CA ALA A 18 -12.28 -38.35 2.64
C ALA A 18 -10.80 -38.56 2.30
N GLU A 19 -10.50 -38.81 1.03
CA GLU A 19 -9.12 -38.99 0.54
C GLU A 19 -8.25 -37.75 0.79
N TRP A 20 -8.82 -36.54 0.65
CA TRP A 20 -8.09 -35.31 0.97
C TRP A 20 -7.79 -35.20 2.46
N GLN A 21 -8.74 -35.57 3.33
CA GLN A 21 -8.54 -35.60 4.77
C GLN A 21 -7.44 -36.59 5.16
N THR A 22 -7.48 -37.79 4.54
CA THR A 22 -6.46 -38.83 4.74
C THR A 22 -5.08 -38.33 4.28
N ALA A 23 -4.97 -37.78 3.10
CA ALA A 23 -3.71 -37.25 2.59
C ALA A 23 -3.15 -36.12 3.48
N ARG A 24 -4.05 -35.29 4.05
CA ARG A 24 -3.67 -34.23 4.97
C ARG A 24 -3.12 -34.75 6.30
N ALA A 25 -3.66 -35.84 6.78
CA ALA A 25 -3.23 -36.47 8.03
C ALA A 25 -1.90 -37.22 7.91
N MET A 26 -1.50 -37.62 6.71
CA MET A 26 -0.21 -38.30 6.46
C MET A 26 0.99 -37.43 6.90
N PRO A 27 2.07 -38.04 7.43
CA PRO A 27 3.33 -37.36 7.64
C PRO A 27 3.89 -36.84 6.31
N LYS A 28 4.78 -35.85 6.36
CA LYS A 28 5.43 -35.30 5.16
C LYS A 28 6.32 -36.38 4.51
N SER A 29 5.89 -36.92 3.37
CA SER A 29 6.53 -38.00 2.63
C SER A 29 6.31 -37.86 1.12
N SER A 30 7.00 -38.67 0.35
CA SER A 30 6.79 -38.82 -1.10
C SER A 30 5.37 -39.32 -1.41
N GLU A 31 4.85 -40.25 -0.61
CA GLU A 31 3.51 -40.80 -0.73
C GLU A 31 2.43 -39.75 -0.53
N ARG A 32 2.57 -38.92 0.51
CA ARG A 32 1.68 -37.76 0.73
C ARG A 32 1.69 -36.81 -0.48
N THR A 33 2.87 -36.54 -1.02
CA THR A 33 3.02 -35.68 -2.20
C THR A 33 2.34 -36.28 -3.43
N LYS A 34 2.45 -37.61 -3.62
CA LYS A 34 1.76 -38.35 -4.68
C LYS A 34 0.25 -38.28 -4.50
N ALA A 35 -0.26 -38.55 -3.30
CA ALA A 35 -1.70 -38.49 -3.01
C ALA A 35 -2.31 -37.10 -3.34
N PHE A 36 -1.63 -36.02 -2.94
CA PHE A 36 -2.09 -34.66 -3.31
C PHE A 36 -2.00 -34.37 -4.80
N ARG A 37 -1.02 -34.92 -5.50
CA ARG A 37 -0.91 -34.78 -6.96
C ARG A 37 -2.07 -35.50 -7.66
N ASP A 38 -2.36 -36.73 -7.26
CA ASP A 38 -3.44 -37.54 -7.84
C ASP A 38 -4.82 -36.88 -7.61
N LEU A 39 -5.04 -36.34 -6.41
CA LEU A 39 -6.23 -35.54 -6.12
C LEU A 39 -6.34 -34.30 -7.01
N ARG A 40 -5.26 -33.57 -7.23
CA ARG A 40 -5.26 -32.40 -8.13
C ARG A 40 -5.59 -32.77 -9.56
N VAL A 41 -5.05 -33.88 -10.06
CA VAL A 41 -5.37 -34.38 -11.41
C VAL A 41 -6.86 -34.77 -11.49
N ARG A 42 -7.38 -35.56 -10.54
CA ARG A 42 -8.78 -35.97 -10.49
C ARG A 42 -9.76 -34.80 -10.43
N PHE A 43 -9.43 -33.75 -9.69
CA PHE A 43 -10.27 -32.57 -9.55
C PHE A 43 -9.91 -31.44 -10.53
N ARG A 44 -9.10 -31.73 -11.56
CA ARG A 44 -8.74 -30.78 -12.60
C ARG A 44 -8.22 -29.43 -12.04
N LEU A 45 -7.28 -29.51 -11.13
CA LEU A 45 -6.68 -28.37 -10.43
C LEU A 45 -5.27 -28.08 -10.98
N SER A 46 -5.21 -27.70 -12.25
CA SER A 46 -4.02 -27.17 -12.91
C SER A 46 -4.35 -25.93 -13.75
N GLU A 47 -3.36 -25.12 -14.09
CA GLU A 47 -3.54 -23.95 -14.95
C GLU A 47 -4.11 -24.33 -16.32
N TYR A 48 -3.65 -25.44 -16.89
CA TYR A 48 -4.10 -25.94 -18.19
C TYR A 48 -5.55 -26.40 -18.15
N ASP A 49 -5.99 -27.02 -17.07
CA ASP A 49 -7.40 -27.39 -16.90
C ASP A 49 -8.31 -26.15 -16.87
N PHE A 50 -7.86 -25.07 -16.19
CA PHE A 50 -8.59 -23.80 -16.19
C PHE A 50 -8.63 -23.16 -17.57
N HIS A 51 -7.57 -23.28 -18.39
CA HIS A 51 -7.56 -22.82 -19.77
C HIS A 51 -8.56 -23.62 -20.62
N ALA A 52 -8.60 -24.95 -20.46
CA ALA A 52 -9.53 -25.81 -21.19
C ALA A 52 -11.00 -25.50 -20.81
N ASP A 53 -11.29 -25.37 -19.53
CA ASP A 53 -12.62 -25.03 -19.03
C ASP A 53 -13.11 -23.69 -19.58
N VAL A 54 -12.27 -22.66 -19.53
CA VAL A 54 -12.61 -21.33 -20.06
C VAL A 54 -12.83 -21.37 -21.57
N ALA A 55 -12.04 -22.15 -22.33
CA ALA A 55 -12.20 -22.30 -23.77
C ALA A 55 -13.54 -22.96 -24.10
N MET A 56 -13.90 -24.04 -23.39
CA MET A 56 -15.18 -24.74 -23.53
C MET A 56 -16.37 -23.81 -23.24
N HIS A 57 -16.34 -23.09 -22.10
CA HIS A 57 -17.40 -22.16 -21.73
C HIS A 57 -17.53 -20.98 -22.68
N ARG A 58 -16.39 -20.44 -23.17
CA ARG A 58 -16.41 -19.40 -24.20
C ARG A 58 -17.15 -19.85 -25.46
N LYS A 59 -16.87 -21.08 -25.93
CA LYS A 59 -17.56 -21.68 -27.09
C LYS A 59 -19.05 -21.88 -26.81
N ALA A 60 -19.40 -22.47 -25.67
CA ALA A 60 -20.76 -22.75 -25.27
C ALA A 60 -21.63 -21.50 -25.09
N SER A 61 -21.04 -20.39 -24.62
CA SER A 61 -21.78 -19.15 -24.36
C SER A 61 -22.22 -18.37 -25.58
N GLY A 62 -21.72 -18.67 -26.77
CA GLY A 62 -21.94 -17.90 -28.00
C GLY A 62 -21.32 -16.50 -28.01
N ARG A 63 -20.64 -16.09 -26.90
CA ARG A 63 -20.08 -14.74 -26.70
C ARG A 63 -18.61 -14.63 -27.08
N GLY A 64 -18.10 -15.55 -27.87
CA GLY A 64 -16.70 -15.56 -28.30
C GLY A 64 -16.24 -14.32 -29.06
N HIS A 65 -17.18 -13.54 -29.62
CA HIS A 65 -16.90 -12.28 -30.29
C HIS A 65 -16.57 -11.13 -29.31
N LEU A 66 -17.03 -11.20 -28.05
CA LEU A 66 -16.82 -10.16 -27.03
C LEU A 66 -15.44 -10.23 -26.37
N LEU A 67 -14.85 -11.41 -26.29
CA LEU A 67 -13.55 -11.60 -25.65
C LEU A 67 -12.76 -12.69 -26.38
N GLY A 68 -11.53 -12.40 -26.75
CA GLY A 68 -10.62 -13.32 -27.42
C GLY A 68 -10.21 -14.49 -26.53
N ILE A 69 -9.75 -15.58 -27.14
CA ILE A 69 -9.29 -16.76 -26.39
C ILE A 69 -8.06 -16.44 -25.53
N ASN A 70 -7.18 -15.57 -26.01
CA ASN A 70 -5.96 -15.18 -25.29
C ASN A 70 -6.27 -14.43 -23.99
N GLU A 71 -7.24 -13.51 -24.02
CA GLU A 71 -7.72 -12.80 -22.83
C GLU A 71 -8.41 -13.75 -21.85
N CYS A 72 -9.19 -14.70 -22.37
CA CYS A 72 -9.83 -15.74 -21.58
C CYS A 72 -8.78 -16.62 -20.87
N GLN A 73 -7.73 -17.05 -21.57
CA GLN A 73 -6.63 -17.80 -20.97
C GLN A 73 -5.91 -17.00 -19.88
N LYS A 74 -5.65 -15.71 -20.10
CA LYS A 74 -5.04 -14.85 -19.07
C LYS A 74 -5.94 -14.68 -17.85
N LEU A 75 -7.25 -14.60 -18.02
CA LEU A 75 -8.19 -14.59 -16.91
C LEU A 75 -8.17 -15.92 -16.15
N ALA A 76 -8.08 -17.04 -16.85
CA ALA A 76 -7.96 -18.38 -16.27
C ALA A 76 -6.66 -18.53 -15.48
N SER A 77 -5.52 -18.09 -16.02
CA SER A 77 -4.23 -18.08 -15.30
C SER A 77 -4.31 -17.25 -14.00
N ARG A 78 -4.95 -16.10 -14.02
CA ARG A 78 -5.14 -15.26 -12.80
C ARG A 78 -6.06 -15.92 -11.78
N ALA A 79 -7.10 -16.63 -12.25
CA ALA A 79 -7.96 -17.41 -11.37
C ALA A 79 -7.19 -18.57 -10.76
N TRP A 80 -6.36 -19.27 -11.55
CA TRP A 80 -5.50 -20.33 -11.09
C TRP A 80 -4.53 -19.85 -9.99
N ILE A 81 -3.79 -18.76 -10.17
CA ILE A 81 -2.91 -18.18 -9.14
C ILE A 81 -3.64 -17.95 -7.82
N SER A 82 -4.91 -17.51 -7.88
CA SER A 82 -5.73 -17.34 -6.68
C SER A 82 -6.07 -18.67 -6.02
N VAL A 83 -6.47 -19.67 -6.81
CA VAL A 83 -6.82 -21.01 -6.32
C VAL A 83 -5.59 -21.72 -5.77
N GLU A 84 -4.46 -21.67 -6.49
CA GLU A 84 -3.19 -22.25 -6.09
C GLU A 84 -2.70 -21.73 -4.74
N ARG A 85 -2.79 -20.42 -4.53
CA ARG A 85 -2.47 -19.80 -3.23
C ARG A 85 -3.29 -20.42 -2.08
N HIS A 86 -4.59 -20.65 -2.31
CA HIS A 86 -5.44 -21.27 -1.31
C HIS A 86 -5.22 -22.78 -1.20
N LEU A 87 -4.81 -23.45 -2.26
CA LEU A 87 -4.45 -24.84 -2.27
C LEU A 87 -3.32 -25.14 -1.27
N TYR A 88 -2.28 -24.32 -1.26
CA TYR A 88 -1.09 -24.51 -0.41
C TYR A 88 -1.18 -23.81 0.96
N ASN A 89 -1.77 -22.61 1.00
CA ASN A 89 -1.76 -21.78 2.21
C ASN A 89 -3.08 -21.84 3.01
N GLY A 90 -4.03 -22.65 2.57
CA GLY A 90 -5.34 -22.75 3.21
C GLY A 90 -6.27 -21.57 2.88
N GLY A 91 -7.41 -21.53 3.58
CA GLY A 91 -8.46 -20.54 3.31
C GLY A 91 -9.36 -20.91 2.11
N SER A 92 -10.30 -20.05 1.77
CA SER A 92 -11.21 -20.23 0.64
C SER A 92 -11.07 -19.10 -0.36
N PRO A 93 -10.99 -19.39 -1.68
CA PRO A 93 -10.95 -18.37 -2.71
C PRO A 93 -12.25 -17.55 -2.69
N ARG A 94 -12.14 -16.25 -2.98
CA ARG A 94 -13.31 -15.37 -3.05
C ARG A 94 -13.62 -15.07 -4.51
N PHE A 95 -14.88 -15.26 -4.86
CA PHE A 95 -15.37 -14.92 -6.19
C PHE A 95 -15.51 -13.41 -6.37
N ILE A 96 -15.21 -12.93 -7.57
CA ILE A 96 -15.56 -11.58 -7.99
C ILE A 96 -17.06 -11.59 -8.30
N SER A 97 -17.85 -10.82 -7.56
CA SER A 97 -19.28 -10.73 -7.85
C SER A 97 -19.51 -10.12 -9.24
N SER A 98 -20.51 -10.63 -9.96
CA SER A 98 -20.95 -10.10 -11.25
C SER A 98 -21.22 -8.60 -11.23
N ARG A 99 -21.73 -8.10 -10.10
CA ARG A 99 -21.99 -6.67 -9.88
C ARG A 99 -20.71 -5.80 -9.85
N ARG A 100 -19.60 -6.32 -9.34
CA ARG A 100 -18.32 -5.61 -9.34
C ARG A 100 -17.62 -5.69 -10.68
N GLY A 101 -17.81 -6.79 -11.38
CA GLY A 101 -17.15 -7.08 -12.64
C GLY A 101 -15.63 -7.18 -12.51
N LEU A 102 -14.95 -7.28 -13.63
CA LEU A 102 -13.50 -7.31 -13.69
C LEU A 102 -12.91 -5.89 -13.53
N HIS A 103 -11.84 -5.78 -12.75
CA HIS A 103 -11.09 -4.55 -12.63
C HIS A 103 -10.03 -4.36 -13.71
N SER A 104 -9.55 -5.45 -14.31
CA SER A 104 -8.58 -5.38 -15.39
C SER A 104 -8.62 -6.61 -16.27
N ILE A 105 -8.26 -6.40 -17.54
CA ILE A 105 -8.07 -7.43 -18.56
C ILE A 105 -6.63 -7.30 -19.07
N GLU A 106 -5.97 -8.43 -19.29
CA GLU A 106 -4.57 -8.50 -19.73
C GLU A 106 -4.47 -9.25 -21.03
N GLY A 107 -3.74 -8.71 -21.99
CA GLY A 107 -3.37 -9.41 -23.23
C GLY A 107 -2.23 -10.41 -22.98
N LYS A 108 -2.11 -11.40 -23.84
CA LYS A 108 -1.04 -12.42 -23.75
C LYS A 108 0.30 -11.86 -24.25
N THR A 109 0.29 -11.22 -25.40
CA THR A 109 1.41 -10.52 -26.01
C THR A 109 0.90 -9.25 -26.71
N ASN A 110 1.81 -8.36 -27.13
CA ASN A 110 1.41 -7.20 -27.94
C ASN A 110 1.08 -7.55 -29.41
N ARG A 111 1.20 -8.84 -29.80
CA ARG A 111 0.82 -9.33 -31.13
C ARG A 111 -0.54 -10.03 -31.12
N THR A 112 -1.01 -10.47 -29.93
CA THR A 112 -2.25 -11.25 -29.79
C THR A 112 -3.06 -10.71 -28.63
N GLY A 113 -4.34 -10.48 -28.85
CA GLY A 113 -5.27 -10.02 -27.84
C GLY A 113 -5.35 -8.49 -27.76
N ILE A 114 -4.76 -7.88 -26.74
CA ILE A 114 -4.74 -6.43 -26.58
C ILE A 114 -3.46 -5.89 -27.18
N ILE A 115 -3.58 -5.14 -28.29
CA ILE A 115 -2.43 -4.72 -29.12
C ILE A 115 -2.30 -3.20 -29.06
N TRP A 116 -1.19 -2.70 -28.58
CA TRP A 116 -0.79 -1.30 -28.62
C TRP A 116 -0.08 -0.95 -29.93
N LYS A 117 -0.52 0.11 -30.60
CA LYS A 117 0.10 0.69 -31.78
C LYS A 117 0.62 2.08 -31.43
N ALA A 118 1.94 2.19 -31.32
CA ALA A 118 2.61 3.40 -30.83
C ALA A 118 2.45 4.59 -31.80
N ASP A 119 2.59 4.33 -33.08
CA ASP A 119 2.46 5.29 -34.20
C ASP A 119 1.08 5.94 -34.25
N GLN A 120 0.04 5.16 -34.02
CA GLN A 120 -1.36 5.61 -34.06
C GLN A 120 -1.90 6.04 -32.68
N GLN A 121 -1.13 5.86 -31.61
CA GLN A 121 -1.57 6.08 -30.24
C GLN A 121 -2.92 5.41 -29.93
N CYS A 122 -3.10 4.18 -30.40
CA CYS A 122 -4.33 3.44 -30.21
C CYS A 122 -4.09 2.03 -29.67
N VAL A 123 -5.13 1.44 -29.09
CA VAL A 123 -5.15 0.05 -28.64
C VAL A 123 -6.25 -0.70 -29.35
N THR A 124 -5.94 -1.87 -29.88
CA THR A 124 -6.92 -2.78 -30.46
C THR A 124 -7.29 -3.85 -29.44
N VAL A 125 -8.59 -4.02 -29.19
CA VAL A 125 -9.15 -5.04 -28.29
C VAL A 125 -10.31 -5.71 -28.98
N CYS A 126 -10.29 -7.01 -29.13
CA CYS A 126 -11.36 -7.78 -29.79
C CYS A 126 -11.80 -7.17 -31.14
N LYS A 127 -10.85 -6.79 -31.99
CA LYS A 127 -11.04 -6.12 -33.30
C LYS A 127 -11.52 -4.65 -33.24
N HIS A 128 -11.85 -4.12 -32.06
CA HIS A 128 -12.21 -2.72 -31.90
C HIS A 128 -10.97 -1.87 -31.59
N VAL A 129 -10.90 -0.71 -32.21
CA VAL A 129 -9.79 0.24 -32.03
C VAL A 129 -10.22 1.38 -31.11
N TYR A 130 -9.44 1.61 -30.08
CA TYR A 130 -9.69 2.68 -29.10
C TYR A 130 -8.52 3.65 -29.09
N ARG A 131 -8.81 4.93 -29.20
CA ARG A 131 -7.81 5.99 -29.08
C ARG A 131 -7.30 6.09 -27.65
N VAL A 132 -6.01 6.18 -27.46
CA VAL A 132 -5.37 6.34 -26.15
C VAL A 132 -4.91 7.78 -26.01
N ARG A 133 -5.33 8.42 -24.92
CA ARG A 133 -4.87 9.77 -24.61
C ARG A 133 -3.52 9.69 -23.91
N VAL A 134 -2.48 10.15 -24.56
CA VAL A 134 -1.12 10.29 -24.04
C VAL A 134 -0.93 11.75 -23.59
N ASP A 135 -0.41 11.97 -22.38
CA ASP A 135 -0.06 13.34 -21.93
C ASP A 135 1.30 13.72 -22.55
N LYS A 136 1.26 14.63 -23.51
CA LYS A 136 2.46 15.11 -24.22
C LYS A 136 3.44 15.88 -23.31
N ARG A 137 3.00 16.30 -22.13
CA ARG A 137 3.83 16.99 -21.14
C ARG A 137 4.57 16.03 -20.20
N ASP A 138 4.35 14.72 -20.32
CA ASP A 138 5.02 13.72 -19.51
C ASP A 138 6.27 13.20 -20.25
N ASP A 139 7.38 13.92 -20.10
CA ASP A 139 8.68 13.55 -20.69
C ASP A 139 9.16 12.17 -20.24
N TRP A 140 8.80 11.76 -19.04
CA TRP A 140 9.14 10.44 -18.57
C TRP A 140 8.41 9.35 -19.37
N LEU A 141 7.14 9.55 -19.67
CA LEU A 141 6.37 8.61 -20.50
C LEU A 141 6.98 8.48 -21.90
N THR A 142 7.40 9.59 -22.49
CA THR A 142 8.09 9.62 -23.79
C THR A 142 9.36 8.77 -23.72
N ARG A 143 10.24 9.01 -22.74
CA ARG A 143 11.47 8.22 -22.54
C ARG A 143 11.16 6.74 -22.22
N ALA A 144 10.10 6.45 -21.47
CA ALA A 144 9.71 5.09 -21.14
C ALA A 144 9.25 4.28 -22.34
N LEU A 145 8.79 4.93 -23.38
CA LEU A 145 8.34 4.30 -24.64
C LEU A 145 9.44 4.25 -25.72
N GLN A 146 10.58 4.84 -25.49
CA GLN A 146 11.76 4.76 -26.37
C GLN A 146 12.64 3.56 -26.01
N ASP A 147 13.31 2.99 -27.00
CA ASP A 147 14.31 1.93 -26.78
C ASP A 147 15.52 2.53 -26.02
N PRO A 148 16.00 1.90 -24.94
CA PRO A 148 17.12 2.42 -24.16
C PRO A 148 18.45 2.42 -24.92
N THR A 149 18.60 1.58 -25.96
CA THR A 149 19.82 1.48 -26.78
C THR A 149 19.75 2.32 -28.05
N ASP A 150 18.54 2.58 -28.56
CA ASP A 150 18.29 3.37 -29.75
C ASP A 150 17.04 4.27 -29.53
N PRO A 151 17.23 5.50 -29.06
CA PRO A 151 16.11 6.41 -28.77
C PRO A 151 15.25 6.78 -29.99
N THR A 152 15.70 6.48 -31.21
CA THR A 152 14.90 6.68 -32.44
C THR A 152 13.83 5.60 -32.61
N LYS A 153 13.95 4.47 -31.92
CA LYS A 153 13.03 3.36 -32.01
C LYS A 153 12.07 3.30 -30.80
N PRO A 154 10.84 2.84 -31.03
CA PRO A 154 9.92 2.58 -29.93
C PRO A 154 10.38 1.35 -29.14
N ARG A 155 10.24 1.43 -27.81
CA ARG A 155 10.51 0.29 -26.92
C ARG A 155 9.52 -0.85 -27.20
N LYS A 156 10.02 -2.07 -27.21
CA LYS A 156 9.19 -3.26 -27.43
C LYS A 156 8.26 -3.48 -26.24
N VAL A 157 6.95 -3.48 -26.52
CA VAL A 157 5.91 -3.78 -25.54
C VAL A 157 5.66 -5.29 -25.52
N LYS A 158 5.81 -5.93 -24.36
CA LYS A 158 5.53 -7.36 -24.17
C LYS A 158 4.05 -7.65 -24.28
N TYR A 159 3.25 -6.91 -23.50
CA TYR A 159 1.79 -7.02 -23.48
C TYR A 159 1.17 -5.76 -22.89
N CYS A 160 -0.14 -5.65 -23.06
CA CYS A 160 -0.93 -4.55 -22.52
C CYS A 160 -1.95 -5.04 -21.51
N ARG A 161 -2.29 -4.16 -20.57
CA ARG A 161 -3.37 -4.39 -19.61
C ARG A 161 -4.31 -3.19 -19.61
N ILE A 162 -5.61 -3.43 -19.69
CA ILE A 162 -6.64 -2.40 -19.50
C ILE A 162 -7.11 -2.48 -18.06
N VAL A 163 -7.06 -1.36 -17.35
CA VAL A 163 -7.48 -1.24 -15.96
C VAL A 163 -8.68 -0.31 -15.88
N ARG A 164 -9.74 -0.76 -15.23
CA ARG A 164 -10.94 0.02 -14.95
C ARG A 164 -10.81 0.70 -13.59
N GLU A 165 -10.94 2.00 -13.55
CA GLU A 165 -11.00 2.79 -12.33
C GLU A 165 -12.33 3.54 -12.22
N MET A 166 -12.83 3.66 -11.01
CA MET A 166 -13.95 4.53 -10.69
C MET A 166 -13.43 5.88 -10.17
N ARG A 167 -13.75 6.98 -10.87
CA ARG A 167 -13.40 8.34 -10.43
C ARG A 167 -14.66 9.19 -10.40
N LYS A 168 -15.00 9.73 -9.24
CA LYS A 168 -16.22 10.53 -9.02
C LYS A 168 -17.49 9.83 -9.55
N GLY A 169 -17.60 8.52 -9.32
CA GLY A 169 -18.74 7.71 -9.80
C GLY A 169 -18.75 7.38 -11.29
N LYS A 170 -17.76 7.84 -12.06
CA LYS A 170 -17.63 7.54 -13.50
C LYS A 170 -16.52 6.53 -13.75
N GLU A 171 -16.75 5.63 -14.67
CA GLU A 171 -15.73 4.66 -15.11
C GLU A 171 -14.66 5.35 -15.96
N ARG A 172 -13.42 4.99 -15.72
CA ARG A 172 -12.26 5.36 -16.52
C ARG A 172 -11.47 4.11 -16.85
N PHE A 173 -10.99 4.02 -18.07
CA PHE A 173 -10.13 2.95 -18.52
C PHE A 173 -8.72 3.48 -18.73
N LEU A 174 -7.76 2.80 -18.14
CA LEU A 174 -6.33 3.11 -18.24
C LEU A 174 -5.65 1.99 -18.99
N LEU A 175 -4.83 2.33 -19.97
CA LEU A 175 -3.94 1.39 -20.64
C LEU A 175 -2.60 1.35 -19.90
N GLN A 176 -2.21 0.17 -19.43
CA GLN A 176 -0.89 -0.10 -18.89
C GLN A 176 -0.09 -0.87 -19.93
N LEU A 177 1.08 -0.36 -20.29
CA LEU A 177 2.03 -1.00 -21.18
C LEU A 177 3.11 -1.68 -20.34
N VAL A 178 3.36 -2.95 -20.59
CA VAL A 178 4.47 -3.70 -20.00
C VAL A 178 5.54 -3.85 -21.07
N ALA A 179 6.59 -3.05 -20.94
CA ALA A 179 7.69 -2.97 -21.90
C ALA A 179 8.86 -3.88 -21.49
N GLU A 180 9.71 -4.22 -22.46
CA GLU A 180 10.96 -4.94 -22.23
C GLU A 180 12.07 -4.00 -21.72
N GLY A 181 13.06 -4.59 -21.03
CA GLY A 181 14.24 -3.88 -20.53
C GLY A 181 14.02 -3.15 -19.20
N THR A 182 15.03 -2.41 -18.78
CA THR A 182 15.03 -1.63 -17.54
C THR A 182 14.18 -0.38 -17.66
N SER A 183 13.50 0.00 -16.59
CA SER A 183 12.72 1.24 -16.57
C SER A 183 13.64 2.47 -16.62
N PRO A 184 13.35 3.50 -17.43
CA PRO A 184 14.08 4.73 -17.31
C PRO A 184 13.82 5.36 -15.94
N LEU A 185 14.84 5.89 -15.30
CA LEU A 185 14.70 6.57 -14.03
C LEU A 185 14.00 7.92 -14.27
N LYS A 186 12.96 8.18 -13.49
CA LYS A 186 12.29 9.48 -13.48
C LYS A 186 13.17 10.55 -12.84
N HIS A 187 13.94 10.16 -11.84
CA HIS A 187 14.91 10.96 -11.12
C HIS A 187 16.27 10.30 -11.22
N ALA A 188 17.30 11.06 -11.56
CA ALA A 188 18.67 10.62 -11.38
C ALA A 188 18.97 10.65 -9.87
N TYR A 189 19.20 9.49 -9.31
CA TYR A 189 19.73 9.39 -7.96
C TYR A 189 21.25 9.48 -8.11
N ALA A 190 21.85 10.55 -7.58
CA ALA A 190 23.28 10.62 -7.46
C ALA A 190 23.71 9.46 -6.55
N GLY A 191 24.32 8.44 -7.13
CA GLY A 191 24.84 7.31 -6.37
C GLY A 191 25.88 7.83 -5.38
N LYS A 192 25.44 8.07 -4.16
CA LYS A 192 26.34 8.36 -3.04
C LYS A 192 26.68 7.02 -2.43
N ASP A 193 27.97 6.75 -2.26
CA ASP A 193 28.47 5.59 -1.49
C ASP A 193 28.11 5.68 0.00
N LEU A 194 27.15 6.52 0.32
CA LEU A 194 26.70 6.79 1.70
C LEU A 194 25.73 5.70 2.14
N ARG A 195 25.93 5.19 3.34
CA ARG A 195 24.99 4.29 4.01
C ARG A 195 23.99 5.08 4.85
N MET A 196 22.77 4.57 4.90
CA MET A 196 21.67 5.11 5.71
C MET A 196 20.94 3.97 6.40
N ALA A 197 20.69 4.11 7.69
CA ALA A 197 19.81 3.19 8.41
C ALA A 197 18.48 3.86 8.76
N ILE A 198 17.39 3.08 8.70
CA ILE A 198 16.03 3.55 8.92
C ILE A 198 15.36 2.72 10.01
N ASP A 199 14.87 3.38 11.05
CA ASP A 199 13.92 2.81 12.01
C ASP A 199 12.47 3.14 11.57
N PRO A 200 11.70 2.11 11.17
CA PRO A 200 10.37 2.30 10.63
C PRO A 200 9.31 2.42 11.73
N GLY A 201 8.90 3.63 12.02
CA GLY A 201 7.74 3.89 12.87
C GLY A 201 6.39 3.65 12.16
N LEU A 202 5.28 3.85 12.89
CA LEU A 202 3.92 3.66 12.37
C LEU A 202 3.38 4.83 11.56
N GLY A 203 3.83 6.05 11.87
CA GLY A 203 3.39 7.29 11.21
C GLY A 203 4.55 8.20 10.85
N SER A 204 5.75 7.82 11.23
CA SER A 204 7.01 8.50 10.91
C SER A 204 8.09 7.45 10.73
N LEU A 205 9.16 7.79 10.05
CA LEU A 205 10.41 7.05 10.05
C LEU A 205 11.52 7.93 10.62
N THR A 206 12.48 7.34 11.30
CA THR A 206 13.73 7.97 11.68
C THR A 206 14.83 7.38 10.82
N TYR A 207 15.81 8.18 10.42
CA TYR A 207 16.98 7.71 9.70
C TYR A 207 18.25 8.35 10.25
N ALA A 208 19.35 7.63 10.08
CA ALA A 208 20.70 8.12 10.34
C ALA A 208 21.60 7.78 9.15
N THR A 209 22.54 8.67 8.81
CA THR A 209 23.53 8.50 7.74
C THR A 209 24.94 8.58 8.28
N GLU A 210 25.90 8.00 7.56
CA GLU A 210 27.31 7.99 7.95
C GLU A 210 27.95 9.39 8.02
N ASP A 211 27.35 10.38 7.34
CA ASP A 211 27.77 11.80 7.44
C ASP A 211 27.28 12.51 8.71
N GLY A 212 26.68 11.76 9.65
CA GLY A 212 26.19 12.27 10.92
C GLY A 212 24.78 12.90 10.86
N THR A 213 24.09 12.84 9.71
CA THR A 213 22.73 13.36 9.63
C THR A 213 21.74 12.40 10.30
N ILE A 214 20.97 12.88 11.28
CA ILE A 214 19.86 12.15 11.88
C ILE A 214 18.59 12.98 11.74
N ALA A 215 17.51 12.40 11.24
CA ALA A 215 16.25 13.10 11.17
C ALA A 215 15.03 12.16 11.24
N LYS A 216 13.88 12.74 11.58
CA LYS A 216 12.59 12.07 11.66
C LYS A 216 11.63 12.66 10.65
N VAL A 217 11.09 11.82 9.77
CA VAL A 217 10.19 12.19 8.67
C VAL A 217 8.80 11.64 8.90
N GLN A 218 7.78 12.46 8.74
CA GLN A 218 6.40 12.00 8.78
C GLN A 218 6.03 11.26 7.49
N ILE A 219 5.39 10.09 7.65
CA ILE A 219 4.91 9.28 6.54
C ILE A 219 3.54 9.77 6.12
N ALA A 220 3.43 10.32 4.91
CA ALA A 220 2.18 10.76 4.28
C ALA A 220 1.32 11.66 5.20
N PRO A 221 1.81 12.82 5.64
CA PRO A 221 1.11 13.72 6.57
C PRO A 221 -0.19 14.27 6.01
N SER A 222 -0.25 14.52 4.68
CA SER A 222 -1.44 15.07 4.01
C SER A 222 -2.47 14.00 3.59
N ALA A 223 -2.19 12.72 3.83
CA ALA A 223 -3.13 11.64 3.51
C ALA A 223 -4.27 11.51 4.54
N ASP A 224 -4.45 12.52 5.40
CA ASP A 224 -5.53 12.51 6.38
C ASP A 224 -6.90 12.55 5.71
N THR A 225 -7.80 11.76 6.26
CA THR A 225 -9.19 11.72 5.80
C THR A 225 -10.06 12.42 6.81
N ASP A 226 -11.03 13.22 6.34
CA ASP A 226 -12.05 13.79 7.22
C ASP A 226 -12.92 12.67 7.81
N HIS A 227 -12.50 12.19 8.97
CA HIS A 227 -13.24 11.15 9.70
C HIS A 227 -14.65 11.59 10.11
N ARG A 228 -14.94 12.88 10.18
CA ARG A 228 -16.30 13.37 10.47
C ARG A 228 -17.17 13.22 9.23
N ALA A 229 -16.67 13.62 8.06
CA ALA A 229 -17.36 13.42 6.79
C ALA A 229 -17.59 11.93 6.51
N ILE A 230 -16.57 11.10 6.66
CA ILE A 230 -16.70 9.63 6.49
C ILE A 230 -17.81 9.06 7.38
N ARG A 231 -17.80 9.40 8.68
CA ARG A 231 -18.84 8.91 9.60
C ARG A 231 -20.23 9.44 9.24
N ARG A 232 -20.35 10.69 8.76
CA ARG A 232 -21.61 11.26 8.29
C ARG A 232 -22.15 10.48 7.09
N ILE A 233 -21.29 10.22 6.09
CA ILE A 233 -21.65 9.44 4.90
C ILE A 233 -22.06 8.01 5.29
N GLN A 234 -21.26 7.32 6.11
CA GLN A 234 -21.58 5.97 6.57
C GLN A 234 -22.91 5.89 7.32
N ARG A 235 -23.22 6.87 8.18
CA ARG A 235 -24.52 6.95 8.85
C ARG A 235 -25.67 7.20 7.87
N ALA A 236 -25.46 8.03 6.85
CA ALA A 236 -26.45 8.29 5.81
C ALA A 236 -26.67 7.03 4.93
N MET A 237 -25.61 6.31 4.58
CA MET A 237 -25.69 5.01 3.90
C MET A 237 -26.48 3.99 4.72
N GLU A 238 -26.20 3.88 6.02
CA GLU A 238 -26.91 2.95 6.90
C GLU A 238 -28.39 3.29 7.01
N ARG A 239 -28.76 4.56 7.17
CA ARG A 239 -30.17 4.98 7.17
C ARG A 239 -30.87 4.63 5.85
N SER A 240 -30.21 4.91 4.71
CA SER A 240 -30.75 4.60 3.38
C SER A 240 -30.91 3.10 3.17
N ARG A 241 -29.91 2.28 3.59
CA ARG A 241 -29.96 0.83 3.51
C ARG A 241 -31.08 0.23 4.33
N ARG A 242 -31.27 0.72 5.56
CA ARG A 242 -32.35 0.29 6.46
C ARG A 242 -33.73 0.66 5.91
N ALA A 243 -33.90 1.89 5.41
CA ALA A 243 -35.16 2.30 4.82
C ALA A 243 -35.56 1.47 3.59
N THR A 244 -34.59 1.00 2.82
CA THR A 244 -34.82 0.19 1.62
C THR A 244 -35.04 -1.29 1.94
N ASN A 245 -34.56 -1.77 3.11
CA ASN A 245 -34.61 -3.18 3.51
C ASN A 245 -35.04 -3.31 4.98
N PRO A 246 -36.24 -2.88 5.36
CA PRO A 246 -36.68 -2.93 6.75
C PRO A 246 -36.69 -4.35 7.32
N ASP A 247 -37.05 -5.34 6.52
CA ASP A 247 -37.18 -6.75 6.91
C ASP A 247 -35.84 -7.38 7.30
N ASN A 248 -34.72 -6.81 6.88
CA ASN A 248 -33.39 -7.29 7.20
C ASN A 248 -32.88 -6.81 8.57
N TYR A 249 -33.69 -6.03 9.29
CA TYR A 249 -33.31 -5.46 10.58
C TYR A 249 -34.25 -5.88 11.69
N GLU A 250 -33.72 -5.99 12.88
CA GLU A 250 -34.44 -6.15 14.15
C GLU A 250 -34.19 -4.95 15.05
N ALA A 251 -35.20 -4.52 15.74
CA ALA A 251 -35.08 -3.48 16.76
C ALA A 251 -34.55 -4.08 18.05
N VAL A 252 -33.51 -3.48 18.60
CA VAL A 252 -32.87 -3.91 19.85
C VAL A 252 -32.79 -2.70 20.78
N ASP A 253 -33.23 -2.88 22.02
CA ASP A 253 -33.08 -1.86 23.04
C ASP A 253 -31.64 -1.86 23.57
N VAL A 254 -30.98 -0.71 23.48
CA VAL A 254 -29.62 -0.51 23.97
C VAL A 254 -29.61 0.60 25.01
N VAL A 255 -29.08 0.29 26.18
CA VAL A 255 -28.86 1.31 27.22
C VAL A 255 -27.56 2.05 26.94
N ARG A 256 -27.63 3.37 26.71
CA ARG A 256 -26.45 4.24 26.55
C ARG A 256 -26.57 5.42 27.49
N HIS A 257 -25.58 5.60 28.35
CA HIS A 257 -25.57 6.67 29.37
C HIS A 257 -26.85 6.69 30.21
N GLY A 258 -27.29 5.52 30.70
CA GLY A 258 -28.49 5.38 31.52
C GLY A 258 -29.82 5.51 30.79
N LYS A 259 -29.83 5.86 29.48
CA LYS A 259 -31.05 6.04 28.68
C LYS A 259 -31.29 4.86 27.74
N LYS A 260 -32.49 4.30 27.76
CA LYS A 260 -32.93 3.29 26.77
C LYS A 260 -33.04 3.95 25.39
N LYS A 261 -32.37 3.40 24.40
CA LYS A 261 -32.47 3.86 23.00
C LYS A 261 -32.71 2.66 22.09
N LYS A 262 -33.66 2.79 21.18
CA LYS A 262 -33.85 1.80 20.10
C LYS A 262 -32.67 1.86 19.15
N SER A 263 -32.02 0.73 18.96
CA SER A 263 -31.00 0.49 17.97
C SER A 263 -31.49 -0.55 16.98
N PHE A 264 -30.88 -0.61 15.79
CA PHE A 264 -31.27 -1.57 14.76
C PHE A 264 -30.06 -2.46 14.46
N LYS A 265 -30.24 -3.76 14.57
CA LYS A 265 -29.24 -4.75 14.25
C LYS A 265 -29.63 -5.51 12.98
N VAL A 266 -28.67 -5.85 12.16
CA VAL A 266 -28.89 -6.70 10.99
C VAL A 266 -29.18 -8.10 11.47
N LYS A 267 -30.25 -8.72 10.98
CA LYS A 267 -30.61 -10.11 11.27
C LYS A 267 -29.49 -11.07 10.81
N SER A 268 -29.36 -12.18 11.48
CA SER A 268 -28.43 -13.25 11.08
C SER A 268 -28.98 -14.02 9.86
N GLY A 269 -28.09 -14.69 9.11
CA GLY A 269 -28.46 -15.52 7.97
C GLY A 269 -28.17 -14.91 6.61
N ARG A 270 -28.65 -15.59 5.56
CA ARG A 270 -28.48 -15.15 4.17
C ARG A 270 -29.55 -14.14 3.79
N LEU A 271 -29.20 -12.84 3.82
CA LEU A 271 -30.11 -11.75 3.52
C LEU A 271 -29.94 -11.26 2.09
N GLN A 272 -31.08 -10.90 1.47
CA GLN A 272 -31.08 -10.19 0.18
C GLN A 272 -31.09 -8.68 0.41
N TRP A 273 -30.26 -7.95 -0.33
CA TRP A 273 -30.08 -6.50 -0.18
C TRP A 273 -30.48 -5.76 -1.44
N ARG A 274 -31.38 -4.80 -1.29
CA ARG A 274 -31.68 -3.79 -2.32
C ARG A 274 -30.99 -2.48 -1.95
N PHE A 275 -30.52 -1.73 -2.95
CA PHE A 275 -29.82 -0.47 -2.71
C PHE A 275 -30.50 0.64 -3.51
N SER A 276 -30.82 1.73 -2.81
CA SER A 276 -31.40 2.93 -3.43
C SER A 276 -30.35 3.71 -4.22
N LYS A 277 -30.79 4.55 -5.16
CA LYS A 277 -29.89 5.48 -5.89
C LYS A 277 -29.08 6.37 -4.93
N ARG A 278 -29.70 6.80 -3.83
CA ARG A 278 -29.05 7.59 -2.77
C ARG A 278 -27.92 6.80 -2.09
N TYR A 279 -28.13 5.52 -1.78
CA TYR A 279 -27.10 4.67 -1.20
C TYR A 279 -25.90 4.52 -2.16
N GLU A 280 -26.17 4.30 -3.44
CA GLU A 280 -25.11 4.15 -4.45
C GLU A 280 -24.31 5.44 -4.64
N SER A 281 -24.98 6.60 -4.63
CA SER A 281 -24.31 7.91 -4.70
C SER A 281 -23.39 8.14 -3.49
N LEU A 282 -23.88 7.89 -2.27
CA LEU A 282 -23.08 8.01 -1.04
C LEU A 282 -21.91 7.03 -1.01
N ARG A 283 -22.11 5.83 -1.54
CA ARG A 283 -21.05 4.83 -1.68
C ARG A 283 -19.97 5.29 -2.66
N ALA A 284 -20.33 5.91 -3.77
CA ALA A 284 -19.40 6.49 -4.73
C ALA A 284 -18.61 7.65 -4.13
N GLU A 285 -19.27 8.52 -3.35
CA GLU A 285 -18.63 9.62 -2.62
C GLU A 285 -17.61 9.09 -1.60
N LEU A 286 -17.97 8.08 -0.81
CA LEU A 286 -17.08 7.45 0.16
C LEU A 286 -15.87 6.81 -0.52
N ALA A 287 -16.09 6.11 -1.65
CA ALA A 287 -15.03 5.49 -2.42
C ALA A 287 -14.06 6.54 -2.99
N GLU A 288 -14.57 7.70 -3.42
CA GLU A 288 -13.74 8.80 -3.93
C GLU A 288 -12.86 9.42 -2.84
N ILE A 289 -13.38 9.59 -1.61
CA ILE A 289 -12.59 10.06 -0.47
C ILE A 289 -11.40 9.12 -0.22
N PHE A 290 -11.65 7.82 -0.17
CA PHE A 290 -10.57 6.84 0.04
C PHE A 290 -9.60 6.76 -1.14
N ARG A 291 -10.09 6.90 -2.38
CA ARG A 291 -9.24 6.94 -3.57
C ARG A 291 -8.30 8.14 -3.54
N LEU A 292 -8.79 9.32 -3.21
CA LEU A 292 -7.99 10.54 -3.12
C LEU A 292 -6.94 10.42 -2.00
N SER A 293 -7.32 9.95 -0.82
CA SER A 293 -6.38 9.70 0.28
C SER A 293 -5.29 8.72 -0.12
N ALA A 294 -5.64 7.62 -0.80
CA ALA A 294 -4.66 6.65 -1.29
C ALA A 294 -3.72 7.24 -2.35
N ALA A 295 -4.23 8.09 -3.25
CA ALA A 295 -3.43 8.75 -4.27
C ALA A 295 -2.45 9.77 -3.66
N THR A 296 -2.91 10.58 -2.69
CA THR A 296 -2.06 11.50 -1.92
C THR A 296 -0.95 10.75 -1.20
N ARG A 297 -1.31 9.69 -0.47
CA ARG A 297 -0.34 8.85 0.24
C ARG A 297 0.72 8.26 -0.68
N LYS A 298 0.29 7.70 -1.84
CA LYS A 298 1.24 7.13 -2.81
C LYS A 298 2.20 8.19 -3.36
N ARG A 299 1.74 9.42 -3.59
CA ARG A 299 2.57 10.53 -4.02
C ARG A 299 3.59 10.90 -2.95
N GLU A 300 3.14 11.12 -1.71
CA GLU A 300 4.01 11.50 -0.59
C GLU A 300 5.02 10.41 -0.24
N HIS A 301 4.62 9.13 -0.30
CA HIS A 301 5.58 8.02 -0.23
C HIS A 301 6.63 8.11 -1.33
N GLY A 302 6.21 8.43 -2.57
CA GLY A 302 7.12 8.61 -3.69
C GLY A 302 8.13 9.73 -3.48
N GLU A 303 7.70 10.85 -2.87
CA GLU A 303 8.54 11.98 -2.52
C GLU A 303 9.57 11.60 -1.46
N VAL A 304 9.14 10.93 -0.38
CA VAL A 304 10.04 10.41 0.67
C VAL A 304 11.05 9.42 0.10
N CYS A 305 10.60 8.44 -0.70
CA CYS A 305 11.51 7.47 -1.33
C CYS A 305 12.54 8.15 -2.23
N ASN A 306 12.12 9.11 -3.06
CA ASN A 306 13.05 9.84 -3.93
C ASN A 306 14.10 10.62 -3.14
N TRP A 307 13.68 11.20 -2.02
CA TRP A 307 14.57 11.93 -1.14
C TRP A 307 15.60 10.99 -0.49
N LEU A 308 15.15 9.85 0.10
CA LEU A 308 16.04 8.86 0.72
C LEU A 308 17.07 8.32 -0.30
N LEU A 309 16.62 7.91 -1.49
CA LEU A 309 17.47 7.38 -2.55
C LEU A 309 18.39 8.45 -3.18
N GLY A 310 18.05 9.72 -3.06
CA GLY A 310 18.92 10.83 -3.47
C GLY A 310 20.05 11.11 -2.49
N HIS A 311 19.97 10.60 -1.26
CA HIS A 311 20.93 10.85 -0.19
C HIS A 311 21.81 9.65 0.16
N ALA A 312 21.36 8.41 -0.16
CA ALA A 312 22.12 7.21 0.16
C ALA A 312 21.99 6.15 -0.92
N GLY A 313 23.09 5.48 -1.24
CA GLY A 313 23.13 4.36 -2.19
C GLY A 313 22.90 3.01 -1.54
N HIS A 314 23.14 2.89 -0.23
CA HIS A 314 22.88 1.71 0.57
C HIS A 314 21.97 2.05 1.76
N ILE A 315 20.77 1.49 1.78
CA ILE A 315 19.75 1.74 2.82
C ILE A 315 19.49 0.46 3.60
N ILE A 316 19.62 0.54 4.92
CA ILE A 316 19.36 -0.56 5.86
C ILE A 316 18.01 -0.31 6.54
N VAL A 317 17.10 -1.27 6.51
CA VAL A 317 15.74 -1.15 7.07
C VAL A 317 15.41 -2.34 7.95
N GLU A 318 14.80 -2.08 9.08
CA GLU A 318 14.28 -3.12 9.98
C GLU A 318 13.00 -3.77 9.43
N ASP A 319 12.90 -5.12 9.46
CA ASP A 319 11.70 -5.87 9.04
C ASP A 319 10.62 -5.85 10.12
N ASN A 320 9.68 -4.94 9.99
CA ASN A 320 8.55 -4.80 10.89
C ASN A 320 7.27 -5.45 10.35
N SER A 321 6.67 -6.35 11.16
CA SER A 321 5.39 -6.99 10.85
C SER A 321 4.20 -6.06 11.04
N TYR A 322 3.96 -5.15 10.09
CA TYR A 322 2.81 -4.23 10.12
C TYR A 322 1.45 -4.94 10.14
N LYS A 323 1.37 -6.17 9.65
CA LYS A 323 0.14 -6.98 9.70
C LYS A 323 -0.29 -7.32 11.13
N ALA A 324 0.68 -7.57 12.01
CA ALA A 324 0.43 -7.81 13.43
C ALA A 324 -0.08 -6.54 14.12
N PHE A 325 0.58 -5.41 13.88
CA PHE A 325 0.18 -4.11 14.44
C PHE A 325 -1.19 -3.63 13.93
N GLN A 326 -1.57 -3.97 12.70
CA GLN A 326 -2.85 -3.58 12.11
C GLN A 326 -4.05 -4.19 12.83
N ARG A 327 -3.90 -5.38 13.43
CA ARG A 327 -4.97 -6.06 14.17
C ARG A 327 -5.26 -5.44 15.54
N GLY A 328 -4.32 -4.66 16.08
CA GLY A 328 -4.41 -4.03 17.39
C GLY A 328 -4.87 -2.57 17.33
N ARG A 329 -4.60 -1.87 18.43
CA ARG A 329 -4.93 -0.45 18.64
C ARG A 329 -4.29 0.51 17.64
N PHE A 330 -3.25 0.08 16.92
CA PHE A 330 -2.53 0.87 15.93
C PHE A 330 -3.12 0.77 14.51
N GLY A 331 -4.14 -0.06 14.29
CA GLY A 331 -4.71 -0.31 12.97
C GLY A 331 -5.14 0.94 12.20
N LYS A 332 -5.63 1.97 12.89
CA LYS A 332 -6.01 3.25 12.27
C LYS A 332 -4.79 4.01 11.73
N THR A 333 -3.72 4.08 12.52
CA THR A 333 -2.47 4.75 12.15
C THR A 333 -1.83 4.06 10.96
N ILE A 334 -1.74 2.72 10.99
CA ILE A 334 -1.22 1.93 9.88
C ILE A 334 -2.09 2.08 8.63
N GLY A 335 -3.41 2.05 8.77
CA GLY A 335 -4.32 2.27 7.65
C GLY A 335 -4.18 3.67 7.03
N ARG A 336 -3.89 4.68 7.83
CA ARG A 336 -3.68 6.06 7.41
C ARG A 336 -2.35 6.24 6.69
N HIS A 337 -1.25 5.82 7.27
CA HIS A 337 0.10 6.07 6.77
C HIS A 337 0.63 4.97 5.84
N ALA A 338 0.12 3.74 5.98
CA ALA A 338 0.52 2.55 5.21
C ALA A 338 2.04 2.36 5.07
N PRO A 339 2.80 2.26 6.17
CA PRO A 339 4.25 2.17 6.13
C PRO A 339 4.76 0.99 5.29
N ALA A 340 4.10 -0.17 5.33
CA ALA A 340 4.47 -1.30 4.47
C ALA A 340 4.46 -0.95 2.97
N ALA A 341 3.55 -0.07 2.53
CA ALA A 341 3.52 0.38 1.13
C ALA A 341 4.66 1.35 0.80
N LEU A 342 5.11 2.15 1.79
CA LEU A 342 6.29 3.01 1.65
C LEU A 342 7.54 2.16 1.40
N TYR A 343 7.79 1.16 2.26
CA TYR A 343 9.00 0.32 2.14
C TYR A 343 8.98 -0.56 0.88
N ALA A 344 7.81 -1.09 0.48
CA ALA A 344 7.67 -1.78 -0.80
C ALA A 344 7.97 -0.85 -2.00
N GLN A 345 7.58 0.41 -1.91
CA GLN A 345 7.87 1.41 -2.95
C GLN A 345 9.35 1.81 -2.93
N LEU A 346 9.97 1.92 -1.76
CA LEU A 346 11.39 2.20 -1.60
C LEU A 346 12.23 1.08 -2.23
N ALA A 347 11.97 -0.17 -1.86
CA ALA A 347 12.68 -1.33 -2.41
C ALA A 347 12.56 -1.42 -3.94
N SER A 348 11.33 -1.25 -4.49
CA SER A 348 11.12 -1.27 -5.93
C SER A 348 11.83 -0.14 -6.68
N LYS A 349 11.91 1.04 -6.10
CA LYS A 349 12.62 2.18 -6.70
C LYS A 349 14.14 2.00 -6.61
N ALA A 350 14.65 1.51 -5.49
CA ALA A 350 16.06 1.20 -5.30
C ALA A 350 16.53 0.13 -6.31
N GLU A 351 15.80 -0.97 -6.43
CA GLU A 351 16.05 -2.01 -7.42
C GLU A 351 16.12 -1.44 -8.84
N SER A 352 15.14 -0.60 -9.21
CA SER A 352 15.12 0.05 -10.53
C SER A 352 16.30 1.01 -10.75
N ALA A 353 16.87 1.55 -9.68
CA ALA A 353 18.01 2.49 -9.71
C ALA A 353 19.37 1.80 -9.54
N GLY A 354 19.41 0.48 -9.33
CA GLY A 354 20.63 -0.25 -9.01
C GLY A 354 21.21 0.07 -7.63
N LEU A 355 20.37 0.55 -6.71
CA LEU A 355 20.72 0.88 -5.33
C LEU A 355 20.34 -0.27 -4.40
N LEU A 356 21.04 -0.40 -3.26
CA LEU A 356 20.82 -1.49 -2.31
C LEU A 356 19.85 -1.08 -1.19
N VAL A 357 18.83 -1.91 -0.97
CA VAL A 357 18.02 -1.86 0.26
C VAL A 357 18.13 -3.20 0.97
N GLU A 358 18.74 -3.18 2.13
CA GLU A 358 18.96 -4.36 2.96
C GLU A 358 17.94 -4.39 4.10
N VAL A 359 17.29 -5.54 4.27
CA VAL A 359 16.24 -5.72 5.29
C VAL A 359 16.76 -6.62 6.39
N VAL A 360 16.80 -6.12 7.62
CA VAL A 360 17.36 -6.80 8.78
C VAL A 360 16.31 -7.25 9.78
N SER A 361 16.56 -8.35 10.46
CA SER A 361 15.63 -8.90 11.44
C SER A 361 15.76 -8.22 12.80
N PRO A 362 14.71 -7.55 13.30
CA PRO A 362 14.74 -6.91 14.62
C PRO A 362 14.87 -7.90 15.78
N LYS A 363 14.55 -9.16 15.55
CA LYS A 363 14.61 -10.18 16.61
C LYS A 363 16.04 -10.56 16.99
N LYS A 364 16.96 -10.48 16.04
CA LYS A 364 18.37 -10.82 16.24
C LYS A 364 19.15 -9.60 16.76
N LEU A 365 19.06 -8.49 16.06
CA LEU A 365 19.82 -7.28 16.40
C LEU A 365 19.22 -6.51 17.57
N LYS A 366 17.90 -6.44 17.72
CA LYS A 366 17.20 -5.66 18.75
C LYS A 366 17.72 -4.21 18.85
N PRO A 367 17.78 -3.45 17.76
CA PRO A 367 18.51 -2.19 17.69
C PRO A 367 17.98 -1.13 18.66
N SER A 368 16.69 -1.16 19.00
CA SER A 368 16.09 -0.23 19.98
C SER A 368 16.35 -0.60 21.45
N GLN A 369 17.05 -1.70 21.71
CA GLN A 369 17.40 -2.16 23.05
C GLN A 369 18.92 -2.17 23.31
N HIS A 370 19.72 -2.08 22.25
CA HIS A 370 21.18 -2.06 22.35
C HIS A 370 21.68 -0.68 22.75
N ASN A 371 22.53 -0.61 23.78
CA ASN A 371 23.18 0.62 24.18
C ASN A 371 24.47 0.81 23.37
N LEU A 372 24.58 1.95 22.70
CA LEU A 372 25.62 2.28 21.74
C LEU A 372 27.05 2.23 22.32
N LEU A 373 27.23 2.64 23.59
CA LEU A 373 28.57 2.78 24.18
C LEU A 373 28.96 1.64 25.11
N THR A 374 27.98 0.98 25.75
CA THR A 374 28.25 -0.09 26.73
C THR A 374 28.15 -1.49 26.18
N ASP A 375 27.65 -1.65 24.95
CA ASP A 375 27.37 -2.95 24.32
C ASP A 375 26.44 -3.85 25.14
N THR A 376 25.51 -3.24 25.86
CA THR A 376 24.52 -3.94 26.68
C THR A 376 23.12 -3.83 26.09
N PHE A 377 22.26 -4.80 26.41
CA PHE A 377 20.88 -4.80 25.97
C PHE A 377 19.96 -4.43 27.13
N VAL A 378 19.25 -3.29 26.99
CA VAL A 378 18.28 -2.81 27.96
C VAL A 378 16.89 -2.77 27.31
N LYS A 379 15.93 -3.44 27.92
CA LYS A 379 14.55 -3.41 27.45
C LYS A 379 13.86 -2.15 27.95
N HIS A 380 13.45 -1.30 27.01
CA HIS A 380 12.72 -0.07 27.29
C HIS A 380 11.22 -0.24 27.12
N GLU A 381 10.44 0.44 27.98
CA GLU A 381 9.00 0.54 27.81
C GLU A 381 8.62 1.36 26.58
N LEU A 382 7.42 1.12 25.99
CA LEU A 382 6.99 1.80 24.77
C LEU A 382 6.84 3.34 24.93
N TRP A 383 6.66 3.81 26.14
CA TRP A 383 6.54 5.24 26.46
C TRP A 383 7.89 5.92 26.70
N GLU A 384 8.95 5.16 26.98
CA GLU A 384 10.33 5.65 27.08
C GLU A 384 10.84 5.97 25.66
N ARG A 385 10.90 7.26 25.37
CA ARG A 385 11.32 7.74 24.03
C ARG A 385 12.77 8.19 24.00
N ARG A 386 13.45 8.17 25.14
CA ARG A 386 14.84 8.55 25.32
C ARG A 386 15.60 7.42 25.97
N VAL A 387 16.83 7.24 25.53
CA VAL A 387 17.78 6.25 26.08
C VAL A 387 19.09 6.95 26.39
N ARG A 388 19.79 6.50 27.42
CA ARG A 388 21.14 6.98 27.70
C ARG A 388 22.11 6.46 26.64
N LEU A 389 23.13 7.28 26.32
CA LEU A 389 24.17 6.86 25.36
C LEU A 389 25.21 5.94 25.99
N GLY A 390 25.50 6.10 27.29
CA GLY A 390 26.52 5.37 28.01
C GLY A 390 26.00 4.73 29.31
N ASN A 391 26.89 4.66 30.32
CA ASN A 391 26.58 4.13 31.65
C ASN A 391 25.63 5.05 32.42
N ASP A 392 25.26 4.63 33.64
CA ASP A 392 24.35 5.40 34.52
C ASP A 392 24.88 6.76 34.91
N ASP A 393 26.18 6.97 34.86
CA ASP A 393 26.85 8.24 35.10
C ASP A 393 26.90 9.17 33.89
N ASP A 394 26.44 8.69 32.69
CA ASP A 394 26.45 9.48 31.46
C ASP A 394 25.13 10.28 31.36
N ASP A 395 25.21 11.59 31.46
CA ASP A 395 24.05 12.48 31.34
C ASP A 395 23.58 12.73 29.90
N ARG A 396 24.20 12.10 28.92
CA ARG A 396 23.81 12.22 27.51
C ARG A 396 22.65 11.31 27.17
N TRP A 397 21.60 11.89 26.61
CA TRP A 397 20.40 11.19 26.20
C TRP A 397 20.16 11.37 24.71
N ILE A 398 19.71 10.32 24.07
CA ILE A 398 19.32 10.33 22.65
C ILE A 398 17.87 9.84 22.48
N ASP A 399 17.19 10.27 21.40
CA ASP A 399 15.92 9.67 20.99
C ASP A 399 16.12 8.18 20.68
N ARG A 400 15.27 7.32 21.21
CA ARG A 400 15.39 5.86 21.07
C ARG A 400 15.34 5.40 19.61
N ASP A 401 14.52 6.06 18.77
CA ASP A 401 14.41 5.71 17.36
C ASP A 401 15.71 6.13 16.62
N ALA A 402 16.36 7.22 17.05
CA ALA A 402 17.67 7.64 16.54
C ALA A 402 18.78 6.67 16.97
N ALA A 403 18.79 6.25 18.25
CA ALA A 403 19.72 5.23 18.73
C ALA A 403 19.59 3.92 17.94
N ALA A 404 18.37 3.49 17.64
CA ALA A 404 18.11 2.30 16.82
C ALA A 404 18.69 2.46 15.40
N CYS A 405 18.57 3.63 14.77
CA CYS A 405 19.17 3.90 13.47
C CYS A 405 20.70 3.82 13.52
N LEU A 406 21.34 4.40 14.53
CA LEU A 406 22.79 4.34 14.70
C LEU A 406 23.28 2.92 14.92
N ASN A 407 22.58 2.15 15.75
CA ASN A 407 22.88 0.74 15.95
C ASN A 407 22.81 -0.04 14.64
N LEU A 408 21.79 0.17 13.81
CA LEU A 408 21.65 -0.48 12.51
C LEU A 408 22.73 -0.04 11.52
N LEU A 409 23.12 1.24 11.54
CA LEU A 409 24.09 1.80 10.62
C LEU A 409 25.49 1.16 10.78
N TYR A 410 25.87 0.88 12.03
CA TYR A 410 27.16 0.33 12.38
C TYR A 410 27.14 -1.17 12.75
N ALA A 411 25.99 -1.85 12.56
CA ALA A 411 25.90 -3.29 12.75
C ALA A 411 26.71 -4.07 11.68
N ASP A 412 27.28 -5.19 12.10
CA ASP A 412 27.75 -6.23 11.19
C ASP A 412 26.55 -7.04 10.71
N LEU A 413 26.09 -6.74 9.51
CA LEU A 413 24.85 -7.32 8.96
C LEU A 413 25.02 -8.78 8.56
N GLU A 414 26.24 -9.22 8.20
CA GLU A 414 26.53 -10.63 7.87
C GLU A 414 26.47 -11.49 9.13
N LYS A 415 27.19 -11.09 10.17
CA LYS A 415 27.19 -11.79 11.44
C LYS A 415 25.95 -11.55 12.28
N GLN A 416 25.19 -10.49 11.96
CA GLN A 416 24.04 -9.98 12.73
C GLN A 416 24.41 -9.69 14.21
N THR A 417 25.52 -9.00 14.39
CA THR A 417 26.10 -8.59 15.67
C THR A 417 26.44 -7.10 15.63
N TYR A 418 26.80 -6.55 16.77
CA TYR A 418 27.33 -5.19 16.84
C TYR A 418 28.85 -5.22 16.94
N ALA A 419 29.51 -4.18 16.38
CA ALA A 419 30.93 -3.93 16.53
C ALA A 419 31.12 -2.71 17.45
N PRO A 420 31.23 -2.91 18.78
CA PRO A 420 31.18 -1.82 19.76
C PRO A 420 32.23 -0.76 19.52
N GLU A 421 33.43 -1.16 19.09
CA GLU A 421 34.54 -0.23 18.82
C GLU A 421 34.21 0.72 17.68
N ARG A 422 33.70 0.20 16.54
CA ARG A 422 33.28 1.02 15.41
C ARG A 422 32.15 1.99 15.77
N ILE A 423 31.22 1.54 16.61
CA ILE A 423 30.10 2.35 17.08
C ILE A 423 30.65 3.46 17.98
N ARG A 424 31.55 3.15 18.92
CA ARG A 424 32.18 4.14 19.83
C ARG A 424 32.92 5.21 19.05
N GLU A 425 33.77 4.81 18.09
CA GLU A 425 34.53 5.76 17.27
C GLU A 425 33.59 6.68 16.49
N ALA A 426 32.58 6.11 15.81
CA ALA A 426 31.63 6.88 15.02
C ALA A 426 30.75 7.79 15.89
N VAL A 427 30.28 7.30 17.04
CA VAL A 427 29.48 8.10 17.98
C VAL A 427 30.32 9.21 18.61
N LEU A 428 31.53 8.93 19.02
CA LEU A 428 32.40 9.95 19.60
C LEU A 428 32.81 11.02 18.58
N ALA A 429 33.11 10.62 17.36
CA ALA A 429 33.37 11.54 16.25
C ALA A 429 32.15 12.35 15.84
N GLY A 430 30.95 11.71 15.84
CA GLY A 430 29.71 12.30 15.41
C GLY A 430 28.92 13.04 16.49
N VAL A 431 29.10 12.71 17.76
CA VAL A 431 28.35 13.34 18.88
C VAL A 431 28.48 14.84 18.89
N THR A 432 29.66 15.36 18.64
CA THR A 432 29.90 16.81 18.57
C THR A 432 29.12 17.41 17.40
N ALA A 433 29.16 16.80 16.22
CA ALA A 433 28.42 17.27 15.05
C ALA A 433 26.89 17.13 15.24
N TRP A 434 26.43 16.12 15.98
CA TRP A 434 25.00 15.95 16.28
C TRP A 434 24.51 16.96 17.32
N LEU A 435 25.32 17.29 18.29
CA LEU A 435 25.08 18.34 19.29
C LEU A 435 24.98 19.72 18.63
N ASP A 436 25.92 20.02 17.73
CA ASP A 436 25.98 21.30 17.02
C ASP A 436 24.84 21.42 15.99
N ALA A 437 24.42 20.34 15.39
CA ALA A 437 23.28 20.30 14.46
C ALA A 437 21.92 20.38 15.17
N GLY A 438 21.87 20.46 16.51
CA GLY A 438 20.61 20.48 17.26
C GLY A 438 19.83 19.16 17.19
N VAL A 439 20.47 18.08 16.81
CA VAL A 439 19.92 16.72 16.84
C VAL A 439 19.95 16.23 18.27
N VAL A 440 18.99 16.68 18.98
CA VAL A 440 18.34 16.17 20.18
C VAL A 440 19.22 15.33 21.10
N VAL A 441 20.29 15.90 21.60
CA VAL A 441 20.73 15.62 22.96
C VAL A 441 19.82 16.45 23.85
N ILE A 442 18.81 15.83 24.40
CA ILE A 442 17.90 16.49 25.31
C ILE A 442 18.53 16.37 26.67
N GLN A 443 18.98 17.52 27.26
CA GLN A 443 19.37 17.57 28.65
C GLN A 443 18.34 16.82 29.51
N ALA A 444 18.87 16.05 30.47
CA ALA A 444 18.07 15.24 31.37
C ALA A 444 16.98 16.07 32.04
N ARG A 445 15.76 16.01 31.54
CA ARG A 445 14.56 16.26 32.32
C ARG A 445 13.97 14.92 32.66
N GLU A 446 13.57 14.76 33.91
CA GLU A 446 12.92 13.60 34.50
C GLU A 446 12.04 12.84 33.50
N GLY A 447 12.13 11.53 33.50
CA GLY A 447 11.50 10.63 32.53
C GLY A 447 10.06 10.98 32.18
N ILE A 448 9.72 10.88 30.92
CA ILE A 448 8.34 11.09 30.45
C ILE A 448 7.45 10.03 31.10
N THR A 449 6.53 10.44 31.95
CA THR A 449 5.59 9.53 32.58
C THR A 449 4.61 8.93 31.55
N GLU A 450 4.04 7.76 31.85
CA GLU A 450 3.04 7.10 31.00
C GLU A 450 1.86 8.05 30.66
N ARG A 451 1.50 8.93 31.58
CA ARG A 451 0.45 9.95 31.44
C ARG A 451 0.82 11.04 30.43
N GLU A 452 2.07 11.44 30.38
CA GLU A 452 2.60 12.40 29.39
C GLU A 452 2.73 11.77 28.02
N PHE A 453 3.16 10.53 27.92
CA PHE A 453 3.13 9.77 26.68
C PHE A 453 1.71 9.68 26.09
N GLY A 454 0.70 9.51 26.91
CA GLY A 454 -0.70 9.58 26.50
C GLY A 454 -1.12 10.96 25.98
N ARG A 455 -0.52 12.06 26.47
CA ARG A 455 -0.74 13.44 25.97
C ARG A 455 0.02 13.72 24.69
N PHE A 456 1.26 13.29 24.56
CA PHE A 456 2.05 13.36 23.32
C PHE A 456 1.35 12.62 22.18
N ARG A 457 0.81 11.46 22.47
CA ARG A 457 0.05 10.65 21.52
C ARG A 457 -1.22 11.32 21.00
N ARG A 458 -1.85 12.22 21.76
CA ARG A 458 -3.04 12.99 21.36
C ARG A 458 -2.71 14.26 20.56
N ARG A 459 -1.54 14.86 20.77
CA ARG A 459 -1.11 16.12 20.14
C ARG A 459 -0.26 15.93 18.87
N GLY A 460 0.08 14.70 18.51
CA GLY A 460 1.11 14.39 17.52
C GLY A 460 2.52 14.51 18.14
N ILE A 461 3.45 13.71 17.63
CA ILE A 461 4.86 13.84 17.99
C ILE A 461 5.31 15.18 17.45
N PRO A 462 5.94 16.06 18.25
CA PRO A 462 6.56 17.26 17.71
C PRO A 462 7.50 16.83 16.59
N SER A 463 7.26 17.29 15.37
CA SER A 463 8.15 17.00 14.26
C SER A 463 9.53 17.58 14.61
N LEU A 464 10.53 16.73 14.73
CA LEU A 464 11.89 17.17 14.51
C LEU A 464 11.94 17.58 13.03
N THR A 465 11.64 18.81 12.89
CA THR A 465 11.77 19.73 11.77
C THR A 465 11.71 19.18 10.35
N VAL A 466 10.57 19.31 9.76
CA VAL A 466 10.41 19.72 8.35
C VAL A 466 11.41 20.85 7.96
N GLN A 467 11.95 21.62 8.86
CA GLN A 467 12.97 22.67 8.60
C GLN A 467 14.27 22.11 8.01
N GLY A 468 14.80 21.02 8.50
CA GLY A 468 16.01 20.41 7.93
C GLY A 468 15.78 19.89 6.50
N LEU A 469 14.62 19.29 6.24
CA LEU A 469 14.25 18.82 4.90
C LEU A 469 13.96 20.00 3.94
N ARG A 470 13.42 21.12 4.43
CA ARG A 470 13.23 22.35 3.63
C ARG A 470 14.55 23.01 3.25
N GLN A 471 15.51 23.03 4.14
CA GLN A 471 16.86 23.54 3.85
C GLN A 471 17.61 22.67 2.84
N GLN A 472 17.29 21.37 2.79
CA GLN A 472 17.88 20.42 1.83
C GLN A 472 17.06 20.25 0.52
N GLY A 473 16.12 21.16 0.23
CA GLY A 473 15.36 21.16 -1.03
C GLY A 473 14.14 20.26 -1.06
N PHE A 474 13.75 19.64 0.06
CA PHE A 474 12.52 18.88 0.14
C PHE A 474 11.31 19.83 0.23
N ARG A 475 10.65 20.10 -0.90
CA ARG A 475 9.41 20.88 -0.95
C ARG A 475 8.21 20.00 -0.53
N GLY A 476 8.04 19.76 0.75
CA GLY A 476 6.76 19.32 1.28
C GLY A 476 5.76 20.48 1.17
N ARG A 477 4.68 20.30 0.41
CA ARG A 477 3.54 21.23 0.43
C ARG A 477 2.85 21.16 1.80
N SER A 478 3.33 21.90 2.78
CA SER A 478 2.69 22.01 4.10
C SER A 478 2.24 23.43 4.44
N ASP A 479 2.00 24.28 3.46
CA ASP A 479 1.39 25.59 3.71
C ASP A 479 0.16 25.78 2.82
N SER A 480 -0.90 24.99 3.09
CA SER A 480 -2.24 25.54 2.95
C SER A 480 -2.50 26.36 4.21
N LYS A 481 -2.13 27.64 4.15
CA LYS A 481 -2.61 28.64 5.10
C LYS A 481 -4.12 28.43 5.27
N SER A 482 -4.55 28.19 6.50
CA SER A 482 -5.93 28.45 6.93
C SER A 482 -6.18 29.96 6.80
N GLY A 483 -6.37 30.41 5.58
CA GLY A 483 -6.89 31.73 5.29
C GLY A 483 -8.36 31.72 5.70
N ALA A 484 -8.65 32.31 6.83
CA ALA A 484 -10.01 32.68 7.19
C ALA A 484 -10.59 33.55 6.07
N THR A 485 -11.50 32.97 5.29
CA THR A 485 -12.27 33.70 4.30
C THR A 485 -13.29 34.58 5.05
N PRO A 486 -13.31 35.92 4.85
CA PRO A 486 -14.32 36.75 5.46
C PRO A 486 -15.70 36.37 4.89
N ARG A 487 -16.65 36.19 5.77
CA ARG A 487 -18.07 36.04 5.45
C ARG A 487 -18.53 37.18 4.51
N ARG A 488 -18.70 36.89 3.23
CA ARG A 488 -19.46 37.78 2.34
C ARG A 488 -20.94 37.62 2.64
N LYS A 489 -21.54 38.73 3.04
CA LYS A 489 -23.00 38.93 3.18
C LYS A 489 -23.66 38.66 1.81
N ALA A 490 -24.76 37.93 1.85
CA ALA A 490 -25.64 37.72 0.71
C ALA A 490 -26.19 39.06 0.21
N SER A 491 -25.97 39.35 -1.05
CA SER A 491 -26.79 40.31 -1.78
C SER A 491 -27.63 39.54 -2.80
N THR A 492 -28.93 39.65 -2.63
CA THR A 492 -29.96 39.24 -3.58
C THR A 492 -29.79 39.98 -4.90
N VAL A 493 -29.64 39.24 -6.01
CA VAL A 493 -29.99 39.76 -7.34
C VAL A 493 -30.58 38.62 -8.18
N SER A 494 -31.73 38.99 -8.73
CA SER A 494 -32.66 38.37 -9.65
C SER A 494 -32.11 37.56 -10.80
N LYS A 495 -32.92 36.54 -11.20
CA LYS A 495 -32.87 35.84 -12.49
C LYS A 495 -32.98 36.80 -13.70
N PRO A 496 -32.41 36.38 -14.84
CA PRO A 496 -33.26 36.27 -16.02
C PRO A 496 -33.13 34.95 -16.80
N SER A 497 -34.19 34.75 -17.53
CA SER A 497 -34.68 33.74 -18.44
C SER A 497 -33.81 33.34 -19.62
N HIS A 498 -34.01 32.06 -20.05
CA HIS A 498 -33.95 31.47 -21.41
C HIS A 498 -32.82 31.88 -22.38
N PHE A 499 -32.09 30.87 -22.82
CA PHE A 499 -31.90 30.64 -24.27
C PHE A 499 -31.60 29.15 -24.56
N SER A 500 -32.39 28.61 -25.46
CA SER A 500 -32.28 27.36 -26.21
C SER A 500 -31.15 27.47 -27.25
N GLY A 501 -30.49 26.36 -27.56
CA GLY A 501 -29.54 26.31 -28.69
C GLY A 501 -28.87 24.93 -28.80
N GLU A 502 -29.30 24.19 -29.78
CA GLU A 502 -28.86 22.87 -30.24
C GLU A 502 -27.42 22.83 -30.78
N VAL A 503 -26.88 21.58 -30.77
CA VAL A 503 -26.05 20.91 -31.80
C VAL A 503 -24.62 21.45 -32.07
N VAL A 504 -23.60 20.71 -31.80
CA VAL A 504 -22.88 19.71 -32.65
C VAL A 504 -22.02 18.80 -31.78
#